data_05043a01b801fa8aaf86187254a8f750
#
_entry.id   05043a01b801fa8aaf86187254a8f750
#
_cell.length_a   1.000
_cell.length_b   1.000
_cell.length_c   1.000
_cell.angle_alpha   90.00
_cell.angle_beta   90.00
_cell.angle_gamma   90.00
#
_symmetry.space_group_name_H-M   'P 1'
#
loop_
_entity.id
_entity.type
_entity.pdbx_description
1 polymer ?
#
loop_
_entity_poly.entity_id
_entity_poly.type
_entity_poly.pdbx_seq_one_letter_code
_entity_poly.pdbx_strand_id
1 'polypeptide(L)'
;MGRTFLLLILLASMAPAAAAQPVSGEMMPLSDIKAGQRGEVWTVFQGTKPEPFQVEVSGVVLNALGPGKSIILCRLTDPRVQDMGAVAGMSGSPLYIDGKFAGALSYQMQHFETVRYAGFTPAADMAEVADRVPSSPSGPQAPADSPPAAVSAAGAESTFQAMRPVFALGGVSPRTASIMEPQFATLGLGVVAVGGSSQGSGQPAGGAGLQAGDAVSVALTTGDITLAGTGTVSRVDGNRVVAFGHPMLGLGDVQLPMCSADVVAILPSSLESFKIANIGPVIGCITQDRLSAVSGTLGAGPEMTDVRVVAGRAGAPQRTIHFQVIRERHLAPMIMLTGIVEAVFGSNESEPGEGFRIVSTVTFSPTQQITRESVYAGQQGFVVGLYEFLVGLTGELQNPFEKEFPKTVEFRVEPMEDNPAVTVEQFQVSRTIIRAGETLQVTLGWRNYQGSEESKTVDIPVDSSWTGKTLEVIVTPGRVLDELTGHGRMFRQGQLRSFDAYIEAMKGSRPEDGLCIAVVEKSALFFDQATSTPDAPASIERIAAASDSERYQRREALVPLWETRVLQGKVSFTDFHRSVRVVE
;
A
#
# COMPACT_ATOMS: atom_id res chain seq x y z
N MET A 1 31.37 71.05 -44.32
CA MET A 1 32.10 70.04 -43.54
C MET A 1 31.52 70.06 -42.13
N GLY A 2 30.53 69.23 -41.88
CA GLY A 2 29.88 69.06 -40.57
C GLY A 2 30.08 67.65 -40.09
N ARG A 3 30.81 67.48 -38.99
CA ARG A 3 31.01 66.17 -38.31
C ARG A 3 29.92 65.98 -37.23
N THR A 4 28.96 65.14 -37.51
CA THR A 4 27.97 64.72 -36.52
C THR A 4 28.59 63.62 -35.64
N PHE A 5 28.76 63.92 -34.34
CA PHE A 5 29.17 62.91 -33.32
C PHE A 5 27.95 62.11 -32.88
N LEU A 6 27.94 60.82 -33.19
CA LEU A 6 26.93 59.88 -32.71
C LEU A 6 27.36 59.37 -31.32
N LEU A 7 26.66 59.78 -30.28
CA LEU A 7 26.89 59.33 -28.91
C LEU A 7 26.15 58.01 -28.70
N LEU A 8 26.85 56.85 -28.69
CA LEU A 8 26.31 55.55 -28.38
C LEU A 8 26.18 55.44 -26.85
N ILE A 9 24.95 55.50 -26.33
CA ILE A 9 24.66 55.20 -24.91
C ILE A 9 24.54 53.69 -24.80
N LEU A 10 25.55 53.07 -24.18
CA LEU A 10 25.50 51.65 -23.78
C LEU A 10 24.59 51.55 -22.53
N LEU A 11 23.34 51.15 -22.72
CA LEU A 11 22.50 50.66 -21.61
C LEU A 11 23.02 49.28 -21.18
N ALA A 12 23.84 49.23 -20.15
CA ALA A 12 24.16 48.02 -19.45
C ALA A 12 22.89 47.55 -18.73
N SER A 13 22.21 46.53 -19.26
CA SER A 13 21.16 45.82 -18.55
C SER A 13 21.80 45.09 -17.36
N MET A 14 21.71 45.68 -16.17
CA MET A 14 21.99 44.95 -14.93
C MET A 14 20.93 43.85 -14.78
N ALA A 15 21.28 42.63 -15.18
CA ALA A 15 20.53 41.46 -14.76
C ALA A 15 20.53 41.45 -13.23
N PRO A 16 19.39 41.26 -12.55
CA PRO A 16 19.38 41.14 -11.11
C PRO A 16 20.30 39.96 -10.74
N ALA A 17 21.26 40.21 -9.84
CA ALA A 17 22.11 39.17 -9.29
C ALA A 17 21.17 38.12 -8.66
N ALA A 18 21.28 36.89 -9.10
CA ALA A 18 20.54 35.77 -8.49
C ALA A 18 20.89 35.77 -6.99
N ALA A 19 19.87 35.90 -6.14
CA ALA A 19 20.05 35.83 -4.70
C ALA A 19 20.70 34.51 -4.35
N ALA A 20 21.81 34.53 -3.64
CA ALA A 20 22.45 33.32 -3.14
C ALA A 20 21.68 32.85 -1.90
N GLN A 21 21.34 31.57 -1.87
CA GLN A 21 20.67 31.00 -0.72
C GLN A 21 21.55 31.12 0.54
N PRO A 22 20.96 31.45 1.72
CA PRO A 22 21.71 31.48 2.96
C PRO A 22 22.30 30.11 3.30
N VAL A 23 23.61 30.03 3.48
CA VAL A 23 24.34 28.77 3.82
C VAL A 23 24.49 28.63 5.34
N SER A 24 23.72 29.35 6.14
CA SER A 24 23.87 29.33 7.59
C SER A 24 23.39 27.99 8.17
N GLY A 25 24.32 27.26 8.77
CA GLY A 25 24.01 26.10 9.62
C GLY A 25 23.37 26.46 10.97
N GLU A 26 23.28 27.76 11.29
CA GLU A 26 22.75 28.24 12.57
C GLU A 26 21.21 28.23 12.57
N MET A 27 20.63 27.60 13.59
CA MET A 27 19.18 27.62 13.81
C MET A 27 18.77 28.85 14.61
N MET A 28 17.64 29.45 14.27
CA MET A 28 17.04 30.55 15.03
C MET A 28 16.23 29.95 16.21
N PRO A 29 16.55 30.33 17.46
CA PRO A 29 15.72 29.93 18.61
C PRO A 29 14.28 30.47 18.46
N LEU A 30 13.28 29.66 18.85
CA LEU A 30 11.88 30.07 18.77
C LEU A 30 11.57 31.33 19.58
N SER A 31 12.29 31.56 20.69
CA SER A 31 12.20 32.78 21.53
C SER A 31 12.58 34.05 20.82
N ASP A 32 13.40 33.96 19.78
CA ASP A 32 13.94 35.13 19.05
C ASP A 32 13.04 35.52 17.88
N ILE A 33 12.03 34.68 17.56
CA ILE A 33 11.07 34.95 16.51
C ILE A 33 9.99 35.92 17.00
N LYS A 34 9.85 37.04 16.32
CA LYS A 34 8.94 38.14 16.69
C LYS A 34 8.09 38.61 15.50
N ALA A 35 6.90 39.06 15.81
CA ALA A 35 6.02 39.67 14.81
C ALA A 35 6.70 40.85 14.10
N GLY A 36 6.46 40.97 12.80
CA GLY A 36 7.03 42.01 11.93
C GLY A 36 8.40 41.67 11.33
N GLN A 37 9.08 40.60 11.75
CA GLN A 37 10.31 40.16 11.09
C GLN A 37 10.00 39.70 9.67
N ARG A 38 10.91 40.02 8.74
CA ARG A 38 10.86 39.55 7.35
C ARG A 38 11.68 38.28 7.21
N GLY A 39 11.16 37.33 6.45
CA GLY A 39 11.84 36.08 6.16
C GLY A 39 11.81 35.73 4.68
N GLU A 40 12.77 34.94 4.28
CA GLU A 40 12.88 34.35 2.95
C GLU A 40 12.59 32.83 3.02
N VAL A 41 11.70 32.36 2.14
CA VAL A 41 11.37 30.94 2.02
C VAL A 41 11.83 30.47 0.66
N TRP A 42 12.59 29.38 0.63
CA TRP A 42 13.18 28.84 -0.60
C TRP A 42 12.45 27.58 -1.08
N THR A 43 12.07 27.56 -2.36
CA THR A 43 11.38 26.43 -2.98
C THR A 43 11.62 26.40 -4.48
N VAL A 44 11.43 25.22 -5.10
CA VAL A 44 11.44 25.11 -6.55
C VAL A 44 10.04 25.41 -7.08
N PHE A 45 9.89 26.42 -7.92
CA PHE A 45 8.64 26.70 -8.63
C PHE A 45 8.54 25.94 -9.94
N GLN A 46 9.67 25.79 -10.67
CA GLN A 46 9.79 25.03 -11.90
C GLN A 46 11.22 24.55 -12.11
N GLY A 47 11.40 23.37 -12.70
CA GLY A 47 12.71 22.74 -12.88
C GLY A 47 13.28 22.21 -11.57
N THR A 48 14.58 22.46 -11.35
CA THR A 48 15.32 21.93 -10.20
C THR A 48 15.95 23.00 -9.32
N LYS A 49 15.86 24.30 -9.69
CA LYS A 49 16.53 25.39 -8.96
C LYS A 49 15.60 26.03 -7.94
N PRO A 50 15.98 26.08 -6.65
CA PRO A 50 15.24 26.82 -5.66
C PRO A 50 15.26 28.33 -5.93
N GLU A 51 14.11 28.96 -5.68
CA GLU A 51 13.94 30.41 -5.74
C GLU A 51 13.32 30.92 -4.43
N PRO A 52 13.70 32.10 -3.95
CA PRO A 52 13.13 32.69 -2.76
C PRO A 52 11.77 33.34 -3.01
N PHE A 53 10.92 33.30 -1.99
CA PHE A 53 9.77 34.19 -1.84
C PHE A 53 9.71 34.80 -0.44
N GLN A 54 9.11 36.00 -0.34
CA GLN A 54 9.12 36.76 0.89
C GLN A 54 7.91 36.50 1.78
N VAL A 55 8.15 36.48 3.08
CA VAL A 55 7.11 36.36 4.10
C VAL A 55 7.34 37.37 5.22
N GLU A 56 6.30 37.67 5.99
CA GLU A 56 6.37 38.48 7.22
C GLU A 56 5.82 37.64 8.38
N VAL A 57 6.59 37.54 9.45
CA VAL A 57 6.20 36.82 10.67
C VAL A 57 5.05 37.56 11.34
N SER A 58 3.93 36.90 11.56
CA SER A 58 2.80 37.43 12.33
C SER A 58 2.91 37.10 13.83
N GLY A 59 3.61 36.00 14.16
CA GLY A 59 3.86 35.60 15.52
C GLY A 59 4.06 34.07 15.65
N VAL A 60 4.18 33.61 16.89
CA VAL A 60 4.28 32.18 17.23
C VAL A 60 3.00 31.75 17.96
N VAL A 61 2.33 30.72 17.43
CA VAL A 61 1.17 30.10 18.08
C VAL A 61 1.68 28.94 18.93
N LEU A 62 1.68 29.14 20.25
CA LEU A 62 2.20 28.15 21.19
C LEU A 62 1.26 26.95 21.32
N ASN A 63 1.83 25.74 21.38
CA ASN A 63 1.11 24.48 21.54
C ASN A 63 0.03 24.23 20.46
N ALA A 64 0.18 24.79 19.27
CA ALA A 64 -0.80 24.67 18.19
C ALA A 64 -1.04 23.23 17.72
N LEU A 65 -0.04 22.35 17.87
CA LEU A 65 -0.07 20.96 17.43
C LEU A 65 -0.03 19.97 18.62
N GLY A 66 -0.21 20.49 19.83
CA GLY A 66 -0.12 19.72 21.07
C GLY A 66 0.93 20.28 22.03
N PRO A 67 1.07 19.70 23.24
CA PRO A 67 1.98 20.20 24.25
C PRO A 67 3.43 20.29 23.72
N GLY A 68 4.01 21.48 23.80
CA GLY A 68 5.38 21.75 23.37
C GLY A 68 5.58 21.86 21.85
N LYS A 69 4.54 21.70 21.04
CA LYS A 69 4.62 21.81 19.58
C LYS A 69 3.91 23.06 19.07
N SER A 70 4.70 24.04 18.64
CA SER A 70 4.26 25.38 18.23
C SER A 70 4.34 25.56 16.73
N ILE A 71 3.66 26.58 16.20
CA ILE A 71 3.71 26.98 14.78
C ILE A 71 4.18 28.44 14.70
N ILE A 72 5.10 28.71 13.78
CA ILE A 72 5.43 30.08 13.36
C ILE A 72 4.41 30.47 12.30
N LEU A 73 3.57 31.46 12.56
CA LEU A 73 2.58 31.96 11.62
C LEU A 73 3.19 33.10 10.81
N CYS A 74 3.19 32.98 9.48
CA CYS A 74 3.65 34.00 8.58
C CYS A 74 2.58 34.40 7.58
N ARG A 75 2.54 35.70 7.25
CA ARG A 75 1.83 36.24 6.11
C ARG A 75 2.70 36.07 4.86
N LEU A 76 2.14 35.47 3.81
CA LEU A 76 2.80 35.37 2.52
C LEU A 76 2.73 36.74 1.83
N THR A 77 3.85 37.35 1.49
CA THR A 77 3.90 38.73 0.94
C THR A 77 4.26 38.77 -0.54
N ASP A 78 4.88 37.72 -1.07
CA ASP A 78 5.22 37.61 -2.49
C ASP A 78 3.94 37.44 -3.33
N PRO A 79 3.73 38.21 -4.41
CA PRO A 79 2.53 38.11 -5.25
C PRO A 79 2.26 36.68 -5.77
N ARG A 80 3.31 35.93 -6.14
CA ARG A 80 3.17 34.57 -6.66
C ARG A 80 2.44 33.66 -5.67
N VAL A 81 2.81 33.72 -4.39
CA VAL A 81 2.18 32.84 -3.35
C VAL A 81 0.94 33.49 -2.73
N GLN A 82 0.70 34.78 -2.90
CA GLN A 82 -0.59 35.39 -2.55
C GLN A 82 -1.72 34.90 -3.43
N ASP A 83 -1.46 34.67 -4.71
CA ASP A 83 -2.48 34.17 -5.64
C ASP A 83 -2.77 32.67 -5.43
N MET A 84 -1.73 31.85 -5.29
CA MET A 84 -1.88 30.39 -5.22
C MET A 84 -1.96 29.79 -3.80
N GLY A 85 -1.58 30.55 -2.78
CA GLY A 85 -1.47 30.08 -1.40
C GLY A 85 -0.25 29.20 -1.15
N ALA A 86 -0.27 28.49 -0.03
CA ALA A 86 0.67 27.44 0.26
C ALA A 86 0.29 26.19 -0.55
N VAL A 87 1.19 25.74 -1.42
CA VAL A 87 0.95 24.71 -2.44
C VAL A 87 1.45 23.34 -1.94
N ALA A 88 0.66 22.28 -2.10
CA ALA A 88 1.13 20.92 -1.83
C ALA A 88 2.39 20.63 -2.68
N GLY A 89 3.45 20.14 -2.01
CA GLY A 89 4.80 20.02 -2.59
C GLY A 89 5.74 21.19 -2.26
N MET A 90 5.25 22.32 -1.73
CA MET A 90 6.10 23.33 -1.08
C MET A 90 6.38 23.00 0.38
N SER A 91 5.72 22.01 0.95
CA SER A 91 5.94 21.56 2.31
C SER A 91 7.42 21.20 2.53
N GLY A 92 8.03 21.71 3.59
CA GLY A 92 9.46 21.60 3.84
C GLY A 92 10.29 22.78 3.34
N SER A 93 9.73 23.74 2.59
CA SER A 93 10.46 24.93 2.14
C SER A 93 11.07 25.68 3.32
N PRO A 94 12.42 25.81 3.39
CA PRO A 94 13.09 26.40 4.53
C PRO A 94 12.83 27.90 4.64
N LEU A 95 12.50 28.33 5.86
CA LEU A 95 12.34 29.73 6.24
C LEU A 95 13.64 30.22 6.87
N TYR A 96 14.20 31.30 6.33
CA TYR A 96 15.34 32.02 6.88
C TYR A 96 14.92 33.41 7.37
N ILE A 97 15.30 33.75 8.59
CA ILE A 97 15.14 35.06 9.20
C ILE A 97 16.53 35.51 9.62
N ASP A 98 16.95 36.69 9.18
CA ASP A 98 18.30 37.23 9.41
C ASP A 98 19.42 36.23 9.05
N GLY A 99 19.20 35.45 7.98
CA GLY A 99 20.13 34.43 7.49
C GLY A 99 20.19 33.11 8.31
N LYS A 100 19.41 33.00 9.39
CA LYS A 100 19.34 31.80 10.23
C LYS A 100 18.13 30.93 9.87
N PHE A 101 18.27 29.60 9.94
CA PHE A 101 17.17 28.67 9.70
C PHE A 101 16.16 28.72 10.84
N ALA A 102 14.97 29.25 10.58
CA ALA A 102 13.91 29.42 11.58
C ALA A 102 12.93 28.26 11.60
N GLY A 103 12.71 27.59 10.47
CA GLY A 103 11.76 26.50 10.35
C GLY A 103 11.42 26.19 8.90
N ALA A 104 10.35 25.42 8.66
CA ALA A 104 9.92 25.05 7.32
C ALA A 104 8.41 25.16 7.12
N LEU A 105 7.98 25.55 5.93
CA LEU A 105 6.59 25.62 5.50
C LEU A 105 5.91 24.25 5.65
N SER A 106 4.79 24.17 6.37
CA SER A 106 4.21 22.88 6.76
C SER A 106 2.69 22.86 6.84
N TYR A 107 2.06 24.00 7.10
CA TYR A 107 0.63 24.11 7.38
C TYR A 107 -0.03 25.20 6.55
N GLN A 108 -1.20 24.91 6.04
CA GLN A 108 -2.09 25.86 5.39
C GLN A 108 -3.27 26.20 6.32
N MET A 109 -3.89 27.37 6.07
CA MET A 109 -5.11 27.77 6.77
C MET A 109 -6.33 27.27 6.00
N GLN A 110 -7.33 26.74 6.70
CA GLN A 110 -8.54 26.16 6.08
C GLN A 110 -9.70 27.13 5.90
N HIS A 111 -9.51 28.41 6.15
CA HIS A 111 -10.58 29.40 6.08
C HIS A 111 -10.51 30.23 4.80
N PHE A 112 -11.65 30.82 4.39
CA PHE A 112 -11.69 31.78 3.31
C PHE A 112 -10.88 33.02 3.71
N GLU A 113 -9.66 33.10 3.24
CA GLU A 113 -8.72 34.15 3.56
C GLU A 113 -8.76 35.23 2.48
N THR A 114 -8.81 36.48 2.89
CA THR A 114 -8.58 37.63 2.00
C THR A 114 -7.08 37.91 1.82
N VAL A 115 -6.25 37.42 2.74
CA VAL A 115 -4.78 37.50 2.74
C VAL A 115 -4.26 36.12 3.11
N ARG A 116 -3.29 35.62 2.34
CA ARG A 116 -2.75 34.27 2.55
C ARG A 116 -1.76 34.22 3.71
N TYR A 117 -2.01 33.27 4.61
CA TYR A 117 -1.14 32.90 5.71
C TYR A 117 -0.65 31.47 5.55
N ALA A 118 0.47 31.16 6.18
CA ALA A 118 0.97 29.78 6.27
C ALA A 118 1.63 29.55 7.64
N GLY A 119 1.57 28.29 8.08
CA GLY A 119 2.23 27.81 9.28
C GLY A 119 3.56 27.16 8.96
N PHE A 120 4.56 27.42 9.79
CA PHE A 120 5.89 26.86 9.65
C PHE A 120 6.24 26.06 10.92
N THR A 121 6.76 24.86 10.75
CA THR A 121 7.30 24.05 11.84
C THR A 121 8.63 24.62 12.28
N PRO A 122 8.84 24.89 13.60
CA PRO A 122 10.09 25.42 14.11
C PRO A 122 11.31 24.52 13.82
N ALA A 123 12.46 25.12 13.56
CA ALA A 123 13.71 24.44 13.27
C ALA A 123 14.11 23.43 14.35
N ALA A 124 13.91 23.75 15.62
CA ALA A 124 14.22 22.87 16.74
C ALA A 124 13.39 21.59 16.74
N ASP A 125 12.08 21.68 16.43
CA ASP A 125 11.19 20.50 16.34
C ASP A 125 11.59 19.57 15.19
N MET A 126 12.09 20.12 14.09
CA MET A 126 12.59 19.33 12.96
C MET A 126 13.94 18.67 13.28
N ALA A 127 14.80 19.35 14.03
CA ALA A 127 16.08 18.80 14.48
C ALA A 127 15.87 17.58 15.41
N GLU A 128 14.87 17.62 16.29
CA GLU A 128 14.51 16.45 17.12
C GLU A 128 14.23 15.19 16.28
N VAL A 129 13.60 15.35 15.11
CA VAL A 129 13.34 14.23 14.21
C VAL A 129 14.63 13.74 13.55
N ALA A 130 15.50 14.67 13.14
CA ALA A 130 16.78 14.36 12.53
C ALA A 130 17.73 13.60 13.48
N ASP A 131 17.70 13.91 14.75
CA ASP A 131 18.58 13.32 15.77
C ASP A 131 18.09 11.95 16.28
N ARG A 132 16.88 11.53 15.89
CA ARG A 132 16.40 10.20 16.25
C ARG A 132 17.19 9.12 15.52
N VAL A 133 17.76 8.22 16.28
CA VAL A 133 18.33 6.99 15.74
C VAL A 133 17.18 6.02 15.50
N PRO A 134 17.07 5.41 14.30
CA PRO A 134 16.08 4.37 14.06
C PRO A 134 16.16 3.30 15.15
N SER A 135 15.05 2.99 15.77
CA SER A 135 14.99 1.89 16.74
C SER A 135 15.37 0.62 15.98
N SER A 136 16.39 -0.10 16.43
CA SER A 136 16.56 -1.48 15.95
C SER A 136 15.24 -2.19 16.19
N PRO A 137 14.73 -2.98 15.23
CA PRO A 137 13.47 -3.69 15.41
C PRO A 137 13.61 -4.63 16.63
N SER A 138 13.21 -4.14 17.79
CA SER A 138 13.28 -4.85 19.05
C SER A 138 11.88 -5.33 19.40
N GLY A 139 11.65 -6.64 19.22
CA GLY A 139 10.55 -7.38 19.78
C GLY A 139 9.21 -7.28 19.02
N PRO A 140 8.31 -8.23 19.25
CA PRO A 140 6.99 -8.19 18.68
C PRO A 140 6.23 -7.01 19.29
N GLN A 141 6.09 -5.94 18.51
CA GLN A 141 5.08 -4.94 18.78
C GLN A 141 3.74 -5.65 18.57
N ALA A 142 2.87 -5.60 19.58
CA ALA A 142 1.51 -6.13 19.45
C ALA A 142 0.90 -5.62 18.13
N PRO A 143 0.18 -6.46 17.37
CA PRO A 143 -0.45 -6.02 16.15
C PRO A 143 -1.28 -4.79 16.47
N ALA A 144 -0.94 -3.67 15.86
CA ALA A 144 -1.84 -2.54 15.81
C ALA A 144 -3.04 -3.00 14.98
N ASP A 145 -4.10 -3.45 15.66
CA ASP A 145 -5.37 -3.88 15.05
C ASP A 145 -6.14 -2.70 14.40
N SER A 146 -5.46 -1.61 14.17
CA SER A 146 -6.02 -0.46 13.47
C SER A 146 -5.07 -0.12 12.33
N PRO A 147 -5.58 0.04 11.08
CA PRO A 147 -4.84 0.76 10.07
C PRO A 147 -4.34 2.06 10.70
N PRO A 148 -3.16 2.58 10.32
CA PRO A 148 -2.71 3.86 10.82
C PRO A 148 -3.90 4.79 10.66
N ALA A 149 -4.44 5.23 11.78
CA ALA A 149 -5.54 6.16 11.75
C ALA A 149 -5.01 7.29 10.89
N ALA A 150 -5.47 7.37 9.65
CA ALA A 150 -5.49 8.64 8.98
C ALA A 150 -5.99 9.54 10.09
N VAL A 151 -5.16 10.46 10.58
CA VAL A 151 -5.55 11.40 11.61
C VAL A 151 -6.56 12.32 10.94
N SER A 152 -7.70 11.73 10.62
CA SER A 152 -8.99 12.36 10.49
C SER A 152 -9.34 12.70 11.93
N ALA A 153 -8.87 13.83 12.39
CA ALA A 153 -9.61 14.60 13.36
C ALA A 153 -10.94 14.99 12.70
N ALA A 154 -11.78 13.99 12.43
CA ALA A 154 -13.19 14.20 12.17
C ALA A 154 -13.77 14.65 13.51
N GLY A 155 -13.87 15.98 13.71
CA GLY A 155 -14.58 16.50 14.86
C GLY A 155 -14.16 17.88 15.38
N ALA A 156 -12.95 18.37 15.08
CA ALA A 156 -12.63 19.77 15.33
C ALA A 156 -11.97 20.31 14.05
N GLU A 157 -12.59 21.28 13.42
CA GLU A 157 -11.97 22.06 12.34
C GLU A 157 -10.73 22.75 12.93
N SER A 158 -9.56 22.10 12.75
CA SER A 158 -8.29 22.71 13.13
C SER A 158 -8.03 23.87 12.20
N THR A 159 -7.76 25.04 12.74
CA THR A 159 -7.37 26.22 11.96
C THR A 159 -6.13 25.97 11.10
N PHE A 160 -5.25 25.07 11.57
CA PHE A 160 -4.02 24.67 10.87
C PHE A 160 -4.19 23.25 10.32
N GLN A 161 -4.13 23.11 9.00
CA GLN A 161 -4.10 21.82 8.32
C GLN A 161 -2.69 21.55 7.81
N ALA A 162 -2.14 20.38 8.14
CA ALA A 162 -0.89 19.95 7.54
C ALA A 162 -1.06 19.90 6.01
N MET A 163 -0.05 20.40 5.30
CA MET A 163 0.00 20.35 3.83
C MET A 163 0.24 18.90 3.42
N ARG A 164 -0.84 18.09 3.38
CA ARG A 164 -0.71 16.67 3.03
C ARG A 164 -0.05 16.51 1.68
N PRO A 165 0.93 15.59 1.53
CA PRO A 165 1.51 15.32 0.23
C PRO A 165 0.43 14.75 -0.69
N VAL A 166 0.30 15.34 -1.86
CA VAL A 166 -0.43 14.75 -2.97
C VAL A 166 0.46 13.69 -3.58
N PHE A 167 -0.01 12.45 -3.60
CA PHE A 167 0.72 11.35 -4.21
C PHE A 167 0.46 11.33 -5.72
N ALA A 168 1.51 11.55 -6.49
CA ALA A 168 1.49 11.42 -7.94
C ALA A 168 1.54 9.93 -8.32
N LEU A 169 0.49 9.44 -9.00
CA LEU A 169 0.43 8.10 -9.58
C LEU A 169 0.78 8.20 -11.06
N GLY A 170 1.91 7.62 -11.44
CA GLY A 170 2.39 7.58 -12.81
C GLY A 170 2.46 6.17 -13.37
N GLY A 171 2.52 6.05 -14.71
CA GLY A 171 2.66 4.75 -15.39
C GLY A 171 1.38 3.93 -15.46
N VAL A 172 0.23 4.51 -15.19
CA VAL A 172 -1.08 3.86 -15.26
C VAL A 172 -2.03 4.58 -16.22
N SER A 173 -2.96 3.83 -16.81
CA SER A 173 -4.01 4.37 -17.64
C SER A 173 -5.04 5.17 -16.83
N PRO A 174 -5.77 6.12 -17.45
CA PRO A 174 -6.85 6.85 -16.76
C PRO A 174 -7.92 5.93 -16.16
N ARG A 175 -8.17 4.79 -16.81
CA ARG A 175 -9.13 3.79 -16.32
C ARG A 175 -8.64 3.12 -15.04
N THR A 176 -7.38 2.71 -15.01
CA THR A 176 -6.75 2.16 -13.80
C THR A 176 -6.77 3.19 -12.68
N ALA A 177 -6.40 4.43 -12.97
CA ALA A 177 -6.42 5.51 -11.99
C ALA A 177 -7.82 5.69 -11.36
N SER A 178 -8.89 5.72 -12.19
CA SER A 178 -10.26 5.88 -11.70
C SER A 178 -10.76 4.71 -10.83
N ILE A 179 -10.24 3.50 -11.06
CA ILE A 179 -10.56 2.32 -10.24
C ILE A 179 -9.79 2.36 -8.91
N MET A 180 -8.52 2.78 -8.96
CA MET A 180 -7.62 2.70 -7.81
C MET A 180 -7.70 3.91 -6.87
N GLU A 181 -8.04 5.11 -7.38
CA GLU A 181 -8.14 6.33 -6.57
C GLU A 181 -9.06 6.17 -5.33
N PRO A 182 -10.30 5.65 -5.44
CA PRO A 182 -11.15 5.41 -4.26
C PRO A 182 -10.52 4.41 -3.27
N GLN A 183 -9.76 3.44 -3.77
CA GLN A 183 -9.11 2.43 -2.92
C GLN A 183 -7.96 3.06 -2.13
N PHE A 184 -7.14 3.90 -2.75
CA PHE A 184 -6.10 4.65 -2.05
C PHE A 184 -6.68 5.62 -1.03
N ALA A 185 -7.82 6.24 -1.32
CA ALA A 185 -8.52 7.12 -0.38
C ALA A 185 -8.91 6.40 0.92
N THR A 186 -9.25 5.09 0.88
CA THR A 186 -9.52 4.28 2.09
C THR A 186 -8.29 4.12 2.98
N LEU A 187 -7.09 4.24 2.40
CA LEU A 187 -5.82 4.23 3.12
C LEU A 187 -5.37 5.64 3.55
N GLY A 188 -6.21 6.65 3.33
CA GLY A 188 -5.90 8.05 3.66
C GLY A 188 -4.92 8.71 2.69
N LEU A 189 -4.67 8.11 1.53
CA LEU A 189 -3.78 8.66 0.50
C LEU A 189 -4.58 9.49 -0.50
N GLY A 190 -4.27 10.79 -0.60
CA GLY A 190 -4.73 11.64 -1.70
C GLY A 190 -3.88 11.35 -2.94
N VAL A 191 -4.44 10.65 -3.92
CA VAL A 191 -3.72 10.25 -5.14
C VAL A 191 -4.25 11.04 -6.33
N VAL A 192 -3.34 11.54 -7.16
CA VAL A 192 -3.68 12.18 -8.44
C VAL A 192 -2.91 11.47 -9.55
N ALA A 193 -3.62 11.03 -10.57
CA ALA A 193 -2.98 10.47 -11.76
C ALA A 193 -2.35 11.61 -12.59
N VAL A 194 -1.03 11.61 -12.64
CA VAL A 194 -0.24 12.53 -13.45
C VAL A 194 0.56 11.70 -14.44
N GLY A 195 0.10 11.40 -15.58
CA GLY A 195 0.86 10.59 -16.55
C GLY A 195 2.37 10.91 -16.50
N GLY A 196 3.20 9.89 -16.54
CA GLY A 196 4.65 10.01 -16.53
C GLY A 196 5.28 8.87 -15.72
N SER A 197 6.04 8.00 -16.39
CA SER A 197 6.84 6.98 -15.70
C SER A 197 8.19 7.57 -15.28
N SER A 198 8.81 7.01 -14.26
CA SER A 198 10.15 7.37 -13.76
C SER A 198 11.30 7.04 -14.70
N GLN A 199 11.05 6.71 -15.94
CA GLN A 199 12.07 6.67 -17.00
C GLN A 199 12.43 8.07 -17.51
N GLY A 200 12.39 9.05 -16.63
CA GLY A 200 13.00 10.34 -16.91
C GLY A 200 14.48 10.14 -17.14
N SER A 201 14.94 10.35 -18.36
CA SER A 201 16.33 10.49 -18.75
C SER A 201 17.01 11.74 -18.10
N GLY A 202 16.48 12.19 -16.97
CA GLY A 202 17.10 13.17 -16.12
C GLY A 202 18.31 12.54 -15.45
N GLN A 203 19.50 12.76 -16.04
CA GLN A 203 20.71 12.72 -15.24
C GLN A 203 20.44 13.45 -13.92
N PRO A 204 20.95 12.93 -12.77
CA PRO A 204 20.96 13.71 -11.54
C PRO A 204 21.50 15.08 -11.92
N ALA A 205 20.75 16.14 -11.62
CA ALA A 205 21.14 17.52 -11.91
C ALA A 205 22.60 17.65 -11.46
N GLY A 206 23.47 17.93 -12.42
CA GLY A 206 24.89 17.65 -12.38
C GLY A 206 25.56 17.97 -11.05
N GLY A 207 26.22 17.02 -10.45
CA GLY A 207 27.38 17.17 -9.57
C GLY A 207 27.25 17.97 -8.27
N ALA A 208 26.22 18.77 -8.09
CA ALA A 208 25.92 19.48 -6.85
C ALA A 208 25.01 18.61 -5.98
N GLY A 209 25.44 18.27 -4.77
CA GLY A 209 24.65 17.50 -3.82
C GLY A 209 23.31 18.18 -3.52
N LEU A 210 22.34 17.40 -3.04
CA LEU A 210 21.03 17.91 -2.58
C LEU A 210 21.22 19.06 -1.57
N GLN A 211 20.46 20.13 -1.72
CA GLN A 211 20.53 21.31 -0.85
C GLN A 211 19.14 21.69 -0.33
N ALA A 212 19.13 22.53 0.71
CA ALA A 212 17.88 23.06 1.24
C ALA A 212 17.11 23.83 0.14
N GLY A 213 15.79 23.72 0.11
CA GLY A 213 14.94 24.31 -0.93
C GLY A 213 14.75 23.45 -2.18
N ASP A 214 15.58 22.43 -2.41
CA ASP A 214 15.40 21.50 -3.52
C ASP A 214 14.09 20.70 -3.38
N ALA A 215 13.50 20.35 -4.52
CA ALA A 215 12.39 19.42 -4.53
C ALA A 215 12.90 17.99 -4.28
N VAL A 216 12.19 17.25 -3.45
CA VAL A 216 12.47 15.84 -3.13
C VAL A 216 11.17 15.06 -3.15
N SER A 217 11.21 13.84 -3.68
CA SER A 217 10.07 12.94 -3.65
C SER A 217 10.36 11.73 -2.76
N VAL A 218 9.34 11.29 -2.03
CA VAL A 218 9.39 10.04 -1.26
C VAL A 218 8.46 9.06 -1.94
N ALA A 219 9.03 7.97 -2.47
CA ALA A 219 8.30 7.02 -3.26
C ALA A 219 7.77 5.85 -2.43
N LEU A 220 6.59 5.37 -2.75
CA LEU A 220 6.01 4.11 -2.27
C LEU A 220 6.24 2.99 -3.29
N THR A 221 6.36 3.35 -4.57
CA THR A 221 6.74 2.44 -5.65
C THR A 221 7.55 3.18 -6.71
N THR A 222 8.45 2.44 -7.37
CA THR A 222 9.34 2.91 -8.44
C THR A 222 9.38 1.90 -9.58
N GLY A 223 9.65 2.34 -10.80
CA GLY A 223 9.67 1.50 -12.00
C GLY A 223 8.61 1.93 -13.01
N ASP A 224 7.98 0.95 -13.69
CA ASP A 224 6.94 1.23 -14.68
C ASP A 224 5.69 1.89 -14.06
N ILE A 225 5.41 1.59 -12.80
CA ILE A 225 4.40 2.28 -11.99
C ILE A 225 5.12 3.05 -10.89
N THR A 226 4.75 4.31 -10.73
CA THR A 226 5.28 5.18 -9.68
C THR A 226 4.17 5.74 -8.81
N LEU A 227 4.39 5.77 -7.51
CA LEU A 227 3.51 6.44 -6.54
C LEU A 227 4.40 7.15 -5.54
N ALA A 228 4.42 8.47 -5.58
CA ALA A 228 5.31 9.25 -4.73
C ALA A 228 4.70 10.58 -4.31
N GLY A 229 5.00 10.99 -3.10
CA GLY A 229 4.70 12.32 -2.58
C GLY A 229 5.90 13.23 -2.75
N THR A 230 5.68 14.42 -3.34
CA THR A 230 6.72 15.44 -3.53
C THR A 230 6.64 16.50 -2.44
N GLY A 231 7.79 16.89 -1.92
CA GLY A 231 7.96 17.95 -0.95
C GLY A 231 9.24 18.74 -1.23
N THR A 232 9.70 19.46 -0.22
CA THR A 232 10.90 20.31 -0.31
C THR A 232 11.86 19.94 0.81
N VAL A 233 13.15 19.98 0.51
CA VAL A 233 14.23 19.76 1.46
C VAL A 233 14.34 20.98 2.37
N SER A 234 14.27 20.78 3.67
CA SER A 234 14.37 21.85 4.66
C SER A 234 15.82 22.10 5.06
N ARG A 235 16.59 21.02 5.22
CA ARG A 235 18.00 21.10 5.65
C ARG A 235 18.76 19.85 5.22
N VAL A 236 20.04 20.05 4.93
CA VAL A 236 21.00 18.98 4.66
C VAL A 236 22.23 19.19 5.54
N ASP A 237 22.58 18.17 6.35
CA ASP A 237 23.77 18.14 7.20
C ASP A 237 24.62 16.91 6.83
N GLY A 238 25.67 17.13 6.05
CA GLY A 238 26.45 16.03 5.49
C GLY A 238 25.61 15.16 4.57
N ASN A 239 25.35 13.92 4.98
CA ASN A 239 24.46 13.00 4.27
C ASN A 239 23.03 12.94 4.84
N ARG A 240 22.76 13.65 5.94
CA ARG A 240 21.45 13.67 6.59
C ARG A 240 20.55 14.71 5.95
N VAL A 241 19.33 14.32 5.62
CA VAL A 241 18.30 15.15 4.99
C VAL A 241 17.09 15.26 5.89
N VAL A 242 16.55 16.48 6.04
CA VAL A 242 15.27 16.77 6.69
C VAL A 242 14.38 17.47 5.69
N ALA A 243 13.13 17.05 5.58
CA ALA A 243 12.20 17.58 4.58
C ALA A 243 10.75 17.61 5.11
N PHE A 244 9.83 18.18 4.33
CA PHE A 244 8.38 18.26 4.50
C PHE A 244 7.89 19.14 5.67
N GLY A 245 8.55 19.13 6.82
CA GLY A 245 8.11 19.89 7.99
C GLY A 245 6.83 19.37 8.68
N HIS A 246 6.27 18.28 8.21
CA HIS A 246 5.10 17.58 8.74
C HIS A 246 5.22 16.09 8.39
N PRO A 247 4.37 15.19 8.94
CA PRO A 247 4.40 13.77 8.58
C PRO A 247 3.90 13.56 7.14
N MET A 248 4.49 12.59 6.46
CA MET A 248 4.01 12.12 5.17
C MET A 248 2.88 11.09 5.33
N LEU A 249 3.14 10.04 6.08
CA LEU A 249 2.20 8.96 6.41
C LEU A 249 2.02 8.81 7.94
N GLY A 250 2.93 9.38 8.72
CA GLY A 250 2.91 9.30 10.18
C GLY A 250 3.29 7.93 10.75
N LEU A 251 4.04 7.13 9.99
CA LEU A 251 4.37 5.74 10.34
C LEU A 251 5.51 5.61 11.36
N GLY A 252 6.18 6.71 11.72
CA GLY A 252 7.28 6.66 12.68
C GLY A 252 8.60 6.22 12.05
N ASP A 253 9.15 5.09 12.47
CA ASP A 253 10.33 4.50 11.85
C ASP A 253 9.93 3.83 10.54
N VAL A 254 10.59 4.21 9.44
CA VAL A 254 10.25 3.78 8.08
C VAL A 254 11.51 3.47 7.28
N GLN A 255 11.32 2.84 6.13
CA GLN A 255 12.33 2.69 5.09
C GLN A 255 11.70 2.98 3.73
N LEU A 256 11.78 4.24 3.30
CA LEU A 256 11.14 4.71 2.07
C LEU A 256 12.19 5.27 1.11
N PRO A 257 12.11 4.99 -0.21
CA PRO A 257 13.00 5.58 -1.20
C PRO A 257 12.90 7.10 -1.20
N MET A 258 14.03 7.78 -1.03
CA MET A 258 14.18 9.21 -1.26
C MET A 258 14.65 9.38 -2.71
N CYS A 259 13.86 10.09 -3.52
CA CYS A 259 14.10 10.30 -4.94
C CYS A 259 14.37 11.79 -5.22
N SER A 260 15.20 12.08 -6.22
CA SER A 260 15.25 13.42 -6.77
C SER A 260 13.92 13.78 -7.46
N ALA A 261 13.64 15.08 -7.61
CA ALA A 261 12.42 15.55 -8.25
C ALA A 261 12.72 16.72 -9.17
N ASP A 262 12.02 16.75 -10.33
CA ASP A 262 12.04 17.85 -11.28
C ASP A 262 10.62 18.41 -11.41
N VAL A 263 10.41 19.63 -10.95
CA VAL A 263 9.10 20.28 -10.92
C VAL A 263 8.71 20.75 -12.33
N VAL A 264 7.75 20.09 -12.92
CA VAL A 264 7.24 20.45 -14.26
C VAL A 264 6.44 21.74 -14.20
N ALA A 265 5.52 21.83 -13.24
CA ALA A 265 4.66 22.99 -13.04
C ALA A 265 4.02 22.97 -11.66
N ILE A 266 3.52 24.12 -11.22
CA ILE A 266 2.55 24.23 -10.14
C ILE A 266 1.17 24.38 -10.78
N LEU A 267 0.22 23.54 -10.39
CA LEU A 267 -1.16 23.63 -10.81
C LEU A 267 -1.95 24.43 -9.78
N PRO A 268 -2.33 25.69 -10.08
CA PRO A 268 -3.17 26.48 -9.20
C PRO A 268 -4.59 25.89 -9.18
N SER A 269 -5.15 25.73 -8.00
CA SER A 269 -6.52 25.23 -7.82
C SER A 269 -7.20 25.99 -6.69
N SER A 270 -8.47 26.27 -6.83
CA SER A 270 -9.30 26.86 -5.78
C SER A 270 -9.57 25.88 -4.61
N LEU A 271 -9.38 24.58 -4.84
CA LEU A 271 -9.55 23.54 -3.82
C LEU A 271 -8.20 23.22 -3.17
N GLU A 272 -7.23 22.78 -3.96
CA GLU A 272 -5.91 22.41 -3.49
C GLU A 272 -4.91 22.56 -4.64
N SER A 273 -3.99 23.54 -4.50
CA SER A 273 -2.91 23.71 -5.46
C SER A 273 -1.80 22.71 -5.17
N PHE A 274 -1.18 22.12 -6.21
CA PHE A 274 -0.11 21.15 -6.03
C PHE A 274 0.97 21.25 -7.11
N LYS A 275 2.19 20.80 -6.77
CA LYS A 275 3.30 20.65 -7.71
C LYS A 275 3.15 19.35 -8.49
N ILE A 276 3.26 19.46 -9.82
CA ILE A 276 3.49 18.31 -10.70
C ILE A 276 4.99 18.16 -10.87
N ALA A 277 5.54 17.00 -10.52
CA ALA A 277 6.96 16.73 -10.64
C ALA A 277 7.23 15.39 -11.29
N ASN A 278 8.28 15.31 -12.11
CA ASN A 278 8.87 14.06 -12.55
C ASN A 278 9.74 13.52 -11.41
N ILE A 279 9.51 12.25 -11.08
CA ILE A 279 10.25 11.55 -10.04
C ILE A 279 11.53 10.98 -10.68
N GLY A 280 12.67 11.39 -10.16
CA GLY A 280 13.96 10.91 -10.62
C GLY A 280 14.46 9.66 -9.88
N PRO A 281 15.75 9.34 -10.04
CA PRO A 281 16.36 8.17 -9.41
C PRO A 281 16.33 8.27 -7.88
N VAL A 282 16.43 7.09 -7.24
CA VAL A 282 16.60 6.97 -5.79
C VAL A 282 17.98 7.50 -5.41
N ILE A 283 18.02 8.46 -4.51
CA ILE A 283 19.23 9.15 -4.02
C ILE A 283 19.51 8.89 -2.53
N GLY A 284 18.64 8.14 -1.85
CA GLY A 284 18.78 7.84 -0.43
C GLY A 284 17.56 7.12 0.16
N CYS A 285 17.53 7.08 1.49
CA CYS A 285 16.48 6.43 2.24
C CYS A 285 15.93 7.35 3.33
N ILE A 286 14.61 7.52 3.38
CA ILE A 286 13.90 8.14 4.51
C ILE A 286 13.75 7.09 5.60
N THR A 287 14.14 7.43 6.82
CA THR A 287 14.14 6.52 7.98
C THR A 287 13.22 6.96 9.11
N GLN A 288 12.77 8.23 9.10
CA GLN A 288 11.84 8.79 10.08
C GLN A 288 10.71 9.54 9.38
N ASP A 289 9.47 9.24 9.77
CA ASP A 289 8.26 9.95 9.33
C ASP A 289 7.44 10.35 10.56
N ARG A 290 7.68 11.58 11.05
CA ARG A 290 7.20 12.07 12.34
C ARG A 290 6.41 13.36 12.21
N LEU A 291 5.74 13.76 13.29
CA LEU A 291 4.87 14.95 13.34
C LEU A 291 5.52 16.21 12.75
N SER A 292 6.80 16.43 13.02
CA SER A 292 7.49 17.69 12.69
C SER A 292 8.34 17.63 11.42
N ALA A 293 8.58 16.45 10.86
CA ALA A 293 9.35 16.28 9.62
C ALA A 293 9.42 14.82 9.18
N VAL A 294 9.90 14.61 7.95
CA VAL A 294 10.53 13.36 7.53
C VAL A 294 12.05 13.55 7.52
N SER A 295 12.79 12.51 7.88
CA SER A 295 14.26 12.55 7.90
C SER A 295 14.84 11.25 7.34
N GLY A 296 16.00 11.37 6.70
CA GLY A 296 16.69 10.24 6.08
C GLY A 296 18.14 10.54 5.76
N THR A 297 18.76 9.66 4.98
CA THR A 297 20.16 9.77 4.58
C THR A 297 20.34 9.62 3.08
N LEU A 298 21.24 10.41 2.51
CA LEU A 298 21.70 10.25 1.12
C LEU A 298 22.55 8.98 0.99
N GLY A 299 22.48 8.35 -0.17
CA GLY A 299 23.23 7.15 -0.50
C GLY A 299 22.32 6.03 -1.00
N ALA A 300 22.49 4.84 -0.44
CA ALA A 300 21.69 3.68 -0.84
C ALA A 300 20.20 3.85 -0.47
N GLY A 301 19.32 3.44 -1.37
CA GLY A 301 17.90 3.32 -1.09
C GLY A 301 17.59 2.14 -0.15
N PRO A 302 16.33 2.04 0.32
CA PRO A 302 15.89 0.90 1.13
C PRO A 302 15.79 -0.37 0.29
N GLU A 303 15.72 -1.51 0.98
CA GLU A 303 15.30 -2.75 0.34
C GLU A 303 13.81 -2.70 -0.03
N MET A 304 13.50 -3.09 -1.26
CA MET A 304 12.15 -3.13 -1.80
C MET A 304 11.77 -4.54 -2.26
N THR A 305 10.48 -4.79 -2.43
CA THR A 305 9.98 -6.00 -3.05
C THR A 305 9.87 -5.78 -4.55
N ASP A 306 10.48 -6.66 -5.33
CA ASP A 306 10.43 -6.64 -6.78
C ASP A 306 9.11 -7.27 -7.27
N VAL A 307 8.35 -6.53 -8.09
CA VAL A 307 7.02 -6.94 -8.58
C VAL A 307 7.01 -7.00 -10.09
N ARG A 308 6.59 -8.14 -10.62
CA ARG A 308 6.44 -8.36 -12.05
C ARG A 308 5.03 -8.83 -12.37
N VAL A 309 4.35 -8.10 -13.24
CA VAL A 309 3.03 -8.48 -13.75
C VAL A 309 3.16 -8.81 -15.24
N VAL A 310 2.85 -10.05 -15.60
CA VAL A 310 2.85 -10.53 -16.99
C VAL A 310 1.41 -10.75 -17.42
N ALA A 311 0.94 -9.95 -18.39
CA ALA A 311 -0.42 -10.05 -18.90
C ALA A 311 -0.42 -10.52 -20.34
N GLY A 312 -1.32 -11.42 -20.69
CA GLY A 312 -1.53 -11.91 -22.03
C GLY A 312 -1.80 -13.42 -22.07
N ARG A 313 -2.22 -13.90 -23.23
CA ARG A 313 -2.47 -15.33 -23.48
C ARG A 313 -1.17 -16.07 -23.74
N ALA A 314 -1.12 -17.34 -23.38
CA ALA A 314 -0.01 -18.20 -23.74
C ALA A 314 0.14 -18.27 -25.27
N GLY A 315 1.36 -18.00 -25.79
CA GLY A 315 1.63 -18.01 -27.23
C GLY A 315 1.28 -16.73 -27.98
N ALA A 316 0.74 -15.70 -27.33
CA ALA A 316 0.52 -14.36 -27.84
C ALA A 316 1.55 -13.37 -27.29
N PRO A 317 1.71 -12.17 -27.89
CA PRO A 317 2.53 -11.11 -27.30
C PRO A 317 2.06 -10.81 -25.88
N GLN A 318 3.01 -10.83 -24.93
CA GLN A 318 2.72 -10.55 -23.52
C GLN A 318 3.20 -9.14 -23.16
N ARG A 319 2.40 -8.43 -22.36
CA ARG A 319 2.80 -7.18 -21.74
C ARG A 319 3.41 -7.48 -20.36
N THR A 320 4.55 -6.92 -20.10
CA THR A 320 5.18 -7.01 -18.77
C THR A 320 5.22 -5.63 -18.14
N ILE A 321 4.80 -5.54 -16.89
CA ILE A 321 4.89 -4.35 -16.05
C ILE A 321 5.83 -4.71 -14.91
N HIS A 322 6.91 -3.96 -14.74
CA HIS A 322 7.94 -4.20 -13.73
C HIS A 322 8.11 -2.97 -12.82
N PHE A 323 7.96 -3.16 -11.53
CA PHE A 323 8.09 -2.10 -10.54
C PHE A 323 8.53 -2.66 -9.18
N GLN A 324 9.00 -1.79 -8.32
CA GLN A 324 9.40 -2.14 -6.96
C GLN A 324 8.48 -1.47 -5.96
N VAL A 325 8.13 -2.16 -4.87
CA VAL A 325 7.21 -1.69 -3.84
C VAL A 325 7.90 -1.70 -2.49
N ILE A 326 7.63 -0.67 -1.67
CA ILE A 326 8.12 -0.58 -0.30
C ILE A 326 7.68 -1.80 0.53
N ARG A 327 8.49 -2.16 1.51
CA ARG A 327 8.18 -3.23 2.45
C ARG A 327 7.33 -2.71 3.62
N GLU A 328 6.12 -2.29 3.29
CA GLU A 328 5.11 -1.84 4.24
C GLU A 328 3.83 -2.67 4.06
N ARG A 329 3.35 -3.30 5.14
CA ARG A 329 2.34 -4.37 5.11
C ARG A 329 0.96 -3.94 4.67
N HIS A 330 0.57 -2.71 5.01
CA HIS A 330 -0.76 -2.19 4.72
C HIS A 330 -0.86 -1.58 3.32
N LEU A 331 0.24 -0.98 2.85
CA LEU A 331 0.28 -0.28 1.56
C LEU A 331 0.70 -1.19 0.40
N ALA A 332 1.66 -2.10 0.64
CA ALA A 332 2.23 -2.94 -0.41
C ALA A 332 1.17 -3.74 -1.20
N PRO A 333 0.18 -4.42 -0.56
CA PRO A 333 -0.83 -5.17 -1.30
C PRO A 333 -1.64 -4.31 -2.27
N MET A 334 -2.05 -3.12 -1.84
CA MET A 334 -2.82 -2.18 -2.66
C MET A 334 -2.01 -1.64 -3.84
N ILE A 335 -0.73 -1.36 -3.61
CA ILE A 335 0.17 -0.89 -4.66
C ILE A 335 0.39 -2.02 -5.70
N MET A 336 0.62 -3.25 -5.25
CA MET A 336 0.75 -4.42 -6.15
C MET A 336 -0.51 -4.66 -6.97
N LEU A 337 -1.68 -4.51 -6.35
CA LEU A 337 -2.97 -4.61 -7.03
C LEU A 337 -3.09 -3.60 -8.19
N THR A 338 -2.53 -2.39 -8.06
CA THR A 338 -2.51 -1.39 -9.14
C THR A 338 -1.88 -1.94 -10.41
N GLY A 339 -0.79 -2.72 -10.28
CA GLY A 339 -0.14 -3.37 -11.42
C GLY A 339 -1.03 -4.39 -12.12
N ILE A 340 -1.80 -5.15 -11.35
CA ILE A 340 -2.75 -6.14 -11.90
C ILE A 340 -3.91 -5.42 -12.61
N VAL A 341 -4.46 -4.37 -12.00
CA VAL A 341 -5.53 -3.55 -12.60
C VAL A 341 -5.04 -2.90 -13.89
N GLU A 342 -3.80 -2.38 -13.91
CA GLU A 342 -3.20 -1.83 -15.12
C GLU A 342 -2.97 -2.92 -16.20
N ALA A 343 -2.58 -4.12 -15.79
CA ALA A 343 -2.40 -5.22 -16.71
C ALA A 343 -3.72 -5.65 -17.39
N VAL A 344 -4.83 -5.60 -16.65
CA VAL A 344 -6.18 -5.97 -17.15
C VAL A 344 -6.83 -4.85 -17.95
N PHE A 345 -6.76 -3.62 -17.47
CA PHE A 345 -7.53 -2.50 -18.03
C PHE A 345 -6.70 -1.46 -18.77
N GLY A 346 -5.38 -1.50 -18.66
CA GLY A 346 -4.49 -0.46 -19.19
C GLY A 346 -4.26 -0.53 -20.71
N SER A 347 -4.57 -1.66 -21.38
CA SER A 347 -4.46 -1.75 -22.81
C SER A 347 -5.82 -1.43 -23.46
N ASN A 348 -5.86 -0.36 -24.25
CA ASN A 348 -7.05 -0.05 -25.10
C ASN A 348 -7.22 -1.03 -26.27
N GLU A 349 -6.32 -2.02 -26.43
CA GLU A 349 -6.23 -2.87 -27.62
C GLU A 349 -6.92 -4.23 -27.46
N SER A 350 -7.31 -4.62 -26.26
CA SER A 350 -8.01 -5.89 -26.02
C SER A 350 -9.35 -5.61 -25.36
N GLU A 351 -10.43 -6.11 -25.96
CA GLU A 351 -11.65 -6.29 -25.19
C GLU A 351 -11.29 -7.13 -23.98
N PRO A 352 -11.66 -6.70 -22.76
CA PRO A 352 -11.42 -7.51 -21.57
C PRO A 352 -12.09 -8.87 -21.80
N GLY A 353 -11.34 -9.95 -21.55
CA GLY A 353 -11.86 -11.29 -21.73
C GLY A 353 -13.12 -11.53 -20.89
N GLU A 354 -13.86 -12.57 -21.25
CA GLU A 354 -15.05 -13.01 -20.52
C GLU A 354 -14.71 -13.46 -19.06
N GLY A 355 -13.42 -13.67 -18.79
CA GLY A 355 -12.89 -13.98 -17.47
C GLY A 355 -11.38 -13.76 -17.40
N PHE A 356 -10.84 -13.93 -16.19
CA PHE A 356 -9.41 -13.80 -15.93
C PHE A 356 -8.93 -14.91 -15.00
N ARG A 357 -7.76 -15.45 -15.33
CA ARG A 357 -6.98 -16.32 -14.48
C ARG A 357 -5.77 -15.56 -13.97
N ILE A 358 -5.58 -15.50 -12.67
CA ILE A 358 -4.44 -14.85 -12.04
C ILE A 358 -3.66 -15.90 -11.26
N VAL A 359 -2.39 -16.07 -11.61
CA VAL A 359 -1.45 -16.88 -10.84
C VAL A 359 -0.50 -15.92 -10.14
N SER A 360 -0.51 -15.92 -8.81
CA SER A 360 0.43 -15.17 -7.98
C SER A 360 1.52 -16.12 -7.46
N THR A 361 2.76 -15.63 -7.48
CA THR A 361 3.91 -16.33 -6.92
C THR A 361 4.67 -15.38 -6.01
N VAL A 362 4.61 -15.60 -4.71
CA VAL A 362 5.27 -14.81 -3.67
C VAL A 362 6.50 -15.54 -3.19
N THR A 363 7.68 -14.96 -3.35
CA THR A 363 8.97 -15.60 -3.05
C THR A 363 9.71 -14.83 -1.95
N PHE A 364 9.92 -15.46 -0.82
CA PHE A 364 10.74 -14.97 0.29
C PHE A 364 12.19 -15.46 0.16
N SER A 365 12.34 -16.73 -0.17
CA SER A 365 13.62 -17.37 -0.48
C SER A 365 13.41 -18.51 -1.50
N PRO A 366 14.47 -19.12 -2.06
CA PRO A 366 14.31 -20.22 -3.02
C PRO A 366 13.49 -21.41 -2.52
N THR A 367 13.44 -21.63 -1.20
CA THR A 367 12.67 -22.73 -0.56
C THR A 367 11.33 -22.26 0.02
N GLN A 368 11.15 -20.95 0.18
CA GLN A 368 9.98 -20.33 0.80
C GLN A 368 9.21 -19.56 -0.25
N GLN A 369 8.37 -20.27 -0.99
CA GLN A 369 7.57 -19.72 -2.08
C GLN A 369 6.12 -20.17 -1.91
N ILE A 370 5.19 -19.25 -2.14
CA ILE A 370 3.75 -19.49 -2.15
C ILE A 370 3.25 -19.23 -3.57
N THR A 371 2.52 -20.17 -4.15
CA THR A 371 1.86 -19.98 -5.44
C THR A 371 0.37 -20.21 -5.26
N ARG A 372 -0.43 -19.24 -5.73
CA ARG A 372 -1.90 -19.30 -5.72
C ARG A 372 -2.46 -19.03 -7.11
N GLU A 373 -3.57 -19.66 -7.37
CA GLU A 373 -4.34 -19.47 -8.59
C GLU A 373 -5.75 -19.03 -8.24
N SER A 374 -6.21 -17.95 -8.86
CA SER A 374 -7.55 -17.39 -8.72
C SER A 374 -8.18 -17.18 -10.09
N VAL A 375 -9.47 -17.46 -10.22
CA VAL A 375 -10.23 -17.30 -11.46
C VAL A 375 -11.40 -16.34 -11.21
N TYR A 376 -11.60 -15.39 -12.12
CA TYR A 376 -12.63 -14.37 -12.03
C TYR A 376 -13.52 -14.38 -13.28
N ALA A 377 -14.82 -14.26 -13.08
CA ALA A 377 -15.84 -14.29 -14.13
C ALA A 377 -16.19 -12.88 -14.61
N GLY A 378 -15.80 -12.52 -15.82
CA GLY A 378 -16.10 -11.22 -16.44
C GLY A 378 -15.46 -10.03 -15.74
N GLN A 379 -15.67 -8.83 -16.30
CA GLN A 379 -15.11 -7.60 -15.72
C GLN A 379 -15.71 -7.24 -14.37
N GLN A 380 -17.03 -7.37 -14.22
CA GLN A 380 -17.69 -7.08 -12.95
C GLN A 380 -17.27 -8.08 -11.88
N GLY A 381 -17.16 -9.36 -12.21
CA GLY A 381 -16.63 -10.39 -11.32
C GLY A 381 -15.20 -10.11 -10.91
N PHE A 382 -14.37 -9.59 -11.83
CA PHE A 382 -13.01 -9.18 -11.50
C PHE A 382 -12.99 -8.00 -10.52
N VAL A 383 -13.78 -6.94 -10.76
CA VAL A 383 -13.83 -5.78 -9.86
C VAL A 383 -14.34 -6.16 -8.47
N VAL A 384 -15.35 -7.03 -8.38
CA VAL A 384 -15.83 -7.55 -7.09
C VAL A 384 -14.77 -8.47 -6.45
N GLY A 385 -14.14 -9.31 -7.25
CA GLY A 385 -13.09 -10.23 -6.80
C GLY A 385 -11.77 -9.54 -6.42
N LEU A 386 -11.54 -8.28 -6.86
CA LEU A 386 -10.35 -7.51 -6.45
C LEU A 386 -10.22 -7.39 -4.94
N TYR A 387 -11.33 -7.23 -4.24
CA TYR A 387 -11.31 -7.15 -2.79
C TYR A 387 -10.91 -8.49 -2.16
N GLU A 388 -11.45 -9.60 -2.65
CA GLU A 388 -11.09 -10.95 -2.16
C GLU A 388 -9.63 -11.27 -2.47
N PHE A 389 -9.17 -10.93 -3.67
CA PHE A 389 -7.77 -11.06 -4.05
C PHE A 389 -6.85 -10.23 -3.14
N LEU A 390 -7.23 -8.96 -2.87
CA LEU A 390 -6.49 -8.09 -1.97
C LEU A 390 -6.41 -8.66 -0.55
N VAL A 391 -7.51 -9.22 -0.03
CA VAL A 391 -7.55 -9.88 1.28
C VAL A 391 -6.61 -11.09 1.30
N GLY A 392 -6.59 -11.90 0.25
CA GLY A 392 -5.68 -13.04 0.11
C GLY A 392 -4.21 -12.60 0.10
N LEU A 393 -3.88 -11.66 -0.77
CA LEU A 393 -2.53 -11.09 -0.88
C LEU A 393 -2.09 -10.41 0.42
N THR A 394 -2.99 -9.67 1.07
CA THR A 394 -2.73 -9.05 2.38
C THR A 394 -2.40 -10.12 3.42
N GLY A 395 -3.15 -11.23 3.45
CA GLY A 395 -2.86 -12.36 4.32
C GLY A 395 -1.48 -12.98 4.09
N GLU A 396 -1.02 -13.04 2.84
CA GLU A 396 0.32 -13.53 2.48
C GLU A 396 1.44 -12.56 2.93
N LEU A 397 1.20 -11.25 2.85
CA LEU A 397 2.18 -10.23 3.20
C LEU A 397 2.17 -9.86 4.69
N GLN A 398 1.01 -9.91 5.34
CA GLN A 398 0.84 -9.64 6.77
C GLN A 398 1.13 -10.88 7.64
N ASN A 399 2.27 -11.54 7.38
CA ASN A 399 2.68 -12.66 8.21
C ASN A 399 2.98 -12.20 9.66
N PRO A 400 2.90 -13.10 10.67
CA PRO A 400 3.19 -12.76 12.07
C PRO A 400 4.69 -12.53 12.36
N PHE A 401 5.56 -12.72 11.35
CA PHE A 401 7.01 -12.59 11.45
C PHE A 401 7.46 -11.27 10.81
N GLU A 402 7.54 -10.22 11.60
CA GLU A 402 7.73 -8.83 11.13
C GLU A 402 8.92 -8.57 10.21
N LYS A 403 9.96 -9.37 10.29
CA LYS A 403 11.16 -9.20 9.49
C LYS A 403 11.06 -9.84 8.10
N GLU A 404 10.08 -10.69 7.88
CA GLU A 404 9.96 -11.46 6.64
C GLU A 404 9.07 -10.73 5.63
N PHE A 405 9.69 -10.18 4.61
CA PHE A 405 9.03 -9.62 3.43
C PHE A 405 9.45 -10.41 2.19
N PRO A 406 8.56 -10.55 1.20
CA PRO A 406 8.93 -11.19 -0.05
C PRO A 406 10.01 -10.38 -0.78
N LYS A 407 10.94 -11.09 -1.39
CA LYS A 407 11.95 -10.50 -2.28
C LYS A 407 11.34 -10.19 -3.63
N THR A 408 10.55 -11.12 -4.14
CA THR A 408 9.87 -10.99 -5.44
C THR A 408 8.43 -11.45 -5.37
N VAL A 409 7.56 -10.78 -6.13
CA VAL A 409 6.17 -11.18 -6.36
C VAL A 409 5.91 -11.15 -7.87
N GLU A 410 5.51 -12.29 -8.43
CA GLU A 410 5.12 -12.39 -9.83
C GLU A 410 3.62 -12.65 -9.95
N PHE A 411 2.96 -11.90 -10.82
CA PHE A 411 1.58 -12.11 -11.21
C PHE A 411 1.53 -12.45 -12.70
N ARG A 412 0.84 -13.54 -13.04
CA ARG A 412 0.45 -13.84 -14.41
C ARG A 412 -1.04 -13.63 -14.56
N VAL A 413 -1.42 -12.75 -15.44
CA VAL A 413 -2.82 -12.40 -15.72
C VAL A 413 -3.16 -12.91 -17.11
N GLU A 414 -3.97 -13.96 -17.19
CA GLU A 414 -4.37 -14.61 -18.42
C GLU A 414 -5.85 -14.33 -18.70
N PRO A 415 -6.20 -13.55 -19.75
CA PRO A 415 -7.60 -13.39 -20.16
C PRO A 415 -8.17 -14.72 -20.68
N MET A 416 -9.37 -15.05 -20.26
CA MET A 416 -10.11 -16.25 -20.71
C MET A 416 -11.02 -15.91 -21.88
N GLU A 417 -11.22 -16.87 -22.79
CA GLU A 417 -12.12 -16.71 -23.94
C GLU A 417 -13.58 -16.82 -23.51
N ASP A 418 -13.84 -17.78 -22.63
CA ASP A 418 -15.18 -18.06 -22.12
C ASP A 418 -15.34 -17.54 -20.69
N ASN A 419 -16.54 -17.12 -20.35
CA ASN A 419 -16.89 -16.76 -18.99
C ASN A 419 -16.87 -17.99 -18.08
N PRO A 420 -16.02 -18.05 -17.04
CA PRO A 420 -15.90 -19.22 -16.18
C PRO A 420 -17.03 -19.38 -15.16
N ALA A 421 -17.99 -18.45 -15.08
CA ALA A 421 -19.10 -18.54 -14.14
C ALA A 421 -19.99 -19.75 -14.41
N VAL A 422 -20.32 -20.48 -13.34
CA VAL A 422 -21.29 -21.57 -13.40
C VAL A 422 -22.29 -21.45 -12.26
N THR A 423 -23.54 -21.80 -12.55
CA THR A 423 -24.59 -21.92 -11.52
C THR A 423 -24.89 -23.38 -11.32
N VAL A 424 -24.63 -23.89 -10.10
CA VAL A 424 -25.01 -25.25 -9.73
C VAL A 424 -26.49 -25.27 -9.36
N GLU A 425 -27.28 -26.00 -10.14
CA GLU A 425 -28.73 -26.06 -10.01
C GLU A 425 -29.18 -27.35 -9.34
N GLN A 426 -28.36 -28.38 -9.39
CA GLN A 426 -28.70 -29.70 -8.85
C GLN A 426 -27.57 -30.23 -7.98
N PHE A 427 -27.92 -30.67 -6.77
CA PHE A 427 -27.09 -31.44 -5.87
C PHE A 427 -27.87 -32.63 -5.34
N GLN A 428 -27.44 -33.84 -5.70
CA GLN A 428 -28.08 -35.08 -5.28
C GLN A 428 -27.05 -36.04 -4.69
N VAL A 429 -27.46 -36.71 -3.60
CA VAL A 429 -26.74 -37.79 -2.98
C VAL A 429 -27.57 -39.07 -3.20
N SER A 430 -26.97 -40.12 -3.70
CA SER A 430 -27.69 -41.35 -4.08
C SER A 430 -28.50 -41.97 -2.93
N ARG A 431 -27.99 -41.87 -1.69
CA ARG A 431 -28.62 -42.38 -0.48
C ARG A 431 -28.27 -41.53 0.73
N THR A 432 -29.20 -41.38 1.67
CA THR A 432 -28.95 -40.72 2.98
C THR A 432 -28.60 -41.74 4.08
N ILE A 433 -28.79 -43.03 3.81
CA ILE A 433 -28.34 -44.14 4.65
C ILE A 433 -27.59 -45.11 3.74
N ILE A 434 -26.34 -45.41 4.08
CA ILE A 434 -25.47 -46.26 3.27
C ILE A 434 -24.65 -47.17 4.16
N ARG A 435 -24.28 -48.35 3.63
CA ARG A 435 -23.43 -49.30 4.35
C ARG A 435 -21.95 -49.02 4.15
N ALA A 436 -21.17 -49.35 5.16
CA ALA A 436 -19.72 -49.34 5.05
C ALA A 436 -19.27 -50.28 3.92
N GLY A 437 -18.28 -49.86 3.12
CA GLY A 437 -17.80 -50.59 1.94
C GLY A 437 -18.60 -50.38 0.66
N GLU A 438 -19.78 -49.72 0.71
CA GLU A 438 -20.52 -49.32 -0.48
C GLU A 438 -19.97 -48.02 -1.07
N THR A 439 -20.43 -47.63 -2.26
CA THR A 439 -20.08 -46.37 -2.92
C THR A 439 -21.24 -45.38 -2.84
N LEU A 440 -20.99 -44.24 -2.25
CA LEU A 440 -21.92 -43.11 -2.23
C LEU A 440 -21.71 -42.27 -3.49
N GLN A 441 -22.76 -42.05 -4.28
CA GLN A 441 -22.69 -41.21 -5.47
C GLN A 441 -23.22 -39.82 -5.17
N VAL A 442 -22.45 -38.83 -5.58
CA VAL A 442 -22.82 -37.41 -5.53
C VAL A 442 -22.91 -36.89 -6.96
N THR A 443 -24.10 -36.44 -7.35
CA THR A 443 -24.36 -35.88 -8.67
C THR A 443 -24.54 -34.38 -8.54
N LEU A 444 -23.74 -33.61 -9.32
CA LEU A 444 -23.88 -32.17 -9.50
C LEU A 444 -24.35 -31.91 -10.92
N GLY A 445 -25.37 -31.07 -11.06
CA GLY A 445 -25.79 -30.49 -12.34
C GLY A 445 -25.61 -28.98 -12.29
N TRP A 446 -25.00 -28.40 -13.33
CA TRP A 446 -24.75 -26.98 -13.40
C TRP A 446 -25.03 -26.45 -14.79
N ARG A 447 -25.28 -25.16 -14.87
CA ARG A 447 -25.41 -24.39 -16.11
C ARG A 447 -24.18 -23.49 -16.26
N ASN A 448 -23.51 -23.59 -17.42
CA ASN A 448 -22.45 -22.66 -17.80
C ASN A 448 -23.05 -21.27 -18.11
N TYR A 449 -22.23 -20.23 -18.03
CA TYR A 449 -22.66 -18.87 -18.38
C TYR A 449 -23.23 -18.83 -19.80
N GLN A 450 -24.52 -18.43 -19.93
CA GLN A 450 -25.26 -18.40 -21.20
C GLN A 450 -25.13 -19.68 -22.07
N GLY A 451 -24.80 -20.81 -21.44
CA GLY A 451 -24.43 -22.04 -22.13
C GLY A 451 -25.28 -23.25 -21.75
N SER A 452 -24.72 -24.43 -22.07
CA SER A 452 -25.32 -25.72 -21.86
C SER A 452 -25.40 -26.11 -20.39
N GLU A 453 -26.37 -26.95 -20.07
CA GLU A 453 -26.42 -27.68 -18.83
C GLU A 453 -25.50 -28.91 -18.91
N GLU A 454 -24.76 -29.14 -17.87
CA GLU A 454 -23.84 -30.28 -17.71
C GLU A 454 -24.05 -30.91 -16.36
N SER A 455 -23.62 -32.17 -16.23
CA SER A 455 -23.65 -32.87 -14.95
C SER A 455 -22.45 -33.77 -14.78
N LYS A 456 -22.09 -34.01 -13.52
CA LYS A 456 -21.02 -34.93 -13.15
C LYS A 456 -21.42 -35.72 -11.91
N THR A 457 -21.22 -37.02 -11.96
CA THR A 457 -21.35 -37.90 -10.79
C THR A 457 -19.97 -38.26 -10.26
N VAL A 458 -19.80 -38.13 -8.97
CA VAL A 458 -18.56 -38.45 -8.24
C VAL A 458 -18.85 -39.61 -7.31
N ASP A 459 -18.04 -40.64 -7.41
CA ASP A 459 -18.12 -41.84 -6.57
C ASP A 459 -17.26 -41.67 -5.32
N ILE A 460 -17.85 -41.81 -4.14
CA ILE A 460 -17.19 -41.69 -2.85
C ILE A 460 -17.16 -43.07 -2.20
N PRO A 461 -16.00 -43.69 -2.02
CA PRO A 461 -15.88 -44.94 -1.30
C PRO A 461 -16.18 -44.73 0.20
N VAL A 462 -17.14 -45.45 0.73
CA VAL A 462 -17.52 -45.37 2.16
C VAL A 462 -16.60 -46.27 2.97
N ASP A 463 -15.69 -45.65 3.72
CA ASP A 463 -14.74 -46.40 4.54
C ASP A 463 -15.42 -47.10 5.72
N SER A 464 -14.92 -48.28 6.11
CA SER A 464 -15.44 -49.07 7.23
C SER A 464 -15.31 -48.32 8.58
N SER A 465 -14.35 -47.46 8.73
CA SER A 465 -14.17 -46.62 9.94
C SER A 465 -15.28 -45.58 10.14
N TRP A 466 -16.13 -45.38 9.13
CA TRP A 466 -17.27 -44.44 9.20
C TRP A 466 -18.54 -45.12 9.74
N THR A 467 -18.51 -46.42 10.02
CA THR A 467 -19.67 -47.17 10.54
C THR A 467 -20.21 -46.55 11.83
N GLY A 468 -21.51 -46.39 11.89
CA GLY A 468 -22.22 -45.79 13.04
C GLY A 468 -22.23 -44.26 13.08
N LYS A 469 -21.49 -43.58 12.18
CA LYS A 469 -21.39 -42.14 12.14
C LYS A 469 -22.47 -41.48 11.29
N THR A 470 -22.82 -40.23 11.65
CA THR A 470 -23.60 -39.35 10.81
C THR A 470 -22.63 -38.27 10.28
N LEU A 471 -22.42 -38.29 8.97
CA LEU A 471 -21.49 -37.46 8.27
C LEU A 471 -22.23 -36.38 7.45
N GLU A 472 -21.54 -35.32 7.09
CA GLU A 472 -22.07 -34.34 6.13
C GLU A 472 -21.29 -34.41 4.82
N VAL A 473 -22.02 -34.46 3.71
CA VAL A 473 -21.49 -34.26 2.36
C VAL A 473 -21.67 -32.79 2.05
N ILE A 474 -20.55 -32.08 1.81
CA ILE A 474 -20.51 -30.64 1.55
C ILE A 474 -20.01 -30.41 0.14
N VAL A 475 -20.63 -29.45 -0.58
CA VAL A 475 -20.17 -28.97 -1.87
C VAL A 475 -20.03 -27.46 -1.76
N THR A 476 -18.78 -26.97 -1.74
CA THR A 476 -18.50 -25.57 -1.43
C THR A 476 -17.18 -25.12 -2.07
N PRO A 477 -16.94 -23.79 -2.28
CA PRO A 477 -15.64 -23.29 -2.68
C PRO A 477 -14.52 -23.66 -1.68
N GLY A 478 -13.29 -23.84 -2.18
CA GLY A 478 -12.15 -24.24 -1.35
C GLY A 478 -11.93 -23.33 -0.14
N ARG A 479 -12.03 -22.02 -0.30
CA ARG A 479 -11.91 -21.05 0.79
C ARG A 479 -12.94 -21.26 1.90
N VAL A 480 -14.19 -21.53 1.53
CA VAL A 480 -15.26 -21.79 2.51
C VAL A 480 -14.98 -23.09 3.25
N LEU A 481 -14.50 -24.12 2.55
CA LEU A 481 -14.11 -25.38 3.19
C LEU A 481 -12.92 -25.18 4.15
N ASP A 482 -11.95 -24.33 3.82
CA ASP A 482 -10.85 -23.94 4.72
C ASP A 482 -11.36 -23.25 5.99
N GLU A 483 -12.36 -22.38 5.88
CA GLU A 483 -13.00 -21.76 7.05
C GLU A 483 -13.73 -22.78 7.92
N LEU A 484 -14.50 -23.69 7.30
CA LEU A 484 -15.27 -24.74 8.00
C LEU A 484 -14.36 -25.75 8.70
N THR A 485 -13.23 -26.10 8.09
CA THR A 485 -12.24 -27.03 8.66
C THR A 485 -11.26 -26.36 9.63
N GLY A 486 -11.34 -25.05 9.78
CA GLY A 486 -10.49 -24.28 10.68
C GLY A 486 -9.09 -23.97 10.14
N HIS A 487 -8.76 -24.38 8.91
CA HIS A 487 -7.46 -24.11 8.28
C HIS A 487 -7.17 -22.59 8.22
N GLY A 488 -8.13 -21.80 7.77
CA GLY A 488 -7.99 -20.33 7.71
C GLY A 488 -7.84 -19.62 9.08
N ARG A 489 -8.18 -20.30 10.18
CA ARG A 489 -8.08 -19.74 11.53
C ARG A 489 -6.65 -19.79 12.10
N MET A 490 -5.82 -20.73 11.62
CA MET A 490 -4.43 -20.86 12.05
C MET A 490 -3.63 -19.57 11.79
N PHE A 491 -3.97 -18.84 10.72
CA PHE A 491 -3.31 -17.58 10.37
C PHE A 491 -3.74 -16.41 11.26
N ARG A 492 -4.99 -16.40 11.72
CA ARG A 492 -5.57 -15.26 12.47
C ARG A 492 -5.19 -15.21 13.94
N GLN A 493 -4.67 -16.30 14.52
CA GLN A 493 -4.52 -16.42 15.98
C GLN A 493 -3.08 -16.40 16.48
N GLY A 494 -2.10 -16.10 15.63
CA GLY A 494 -0.68 -16.06 16.04
C GLY A 494 -0.16 -17.41 16.55
N GLN A 495 -0.81 -18.52 16.16
CA GLN A 495 -0.49 -19.87 16.65
C GLN A 495 0.75 -20.49 15.98
N LEU A 496 1.18 -19.90 14.85
CA LEU A 496 2.35 -20.37 14.13
C LEU A 496 3.63 -19.89 14.82
N ARG A 497 4.58 -20.80 15.06
CA ARG A 497 5.81 -20.51 15.80
C ARG A 497 7.01 -20.18 14.92
N SER A 498 6.96 -20.49 13.65
CA SER A 498 8.04 -20.26 12.73
C SER A 498 7.52 -19.79 11.38
N PHE A 499 8.34 -19.05 10.68
CA PHE A 499 8.02 -18.60 9.34
C PHE A 499 7.85 -19.80 8.38
N ASP A 500 8.65 -20.87 8.52
CA ASP A 500 8.48 -22.08 7.70
C ASP A 500 7.10 -22.75 7.93
N ALA A 501 6.63 -22.80 9.19
CA ALA A 501 5.30 -23.30 9.49
C ALA A 501 4.19 -22.44 8.86
N TYR A 502 4.42 -21.12 8.81
CA TYR A 502 3.51 -20.19 8.12
C TYR A 502 3.46 -20.48 6.61
N ILE A 503 4.61 -20.63 5.96
CA ILE A 503 4.70 -20.95 4.53
C ILE A 503 4.00 -22.28 4.22
N GLU A 504 4.26 -23.33 5.01
CA GLU A 504 3.61 -24.64 4.80
C GLU A 504 2.09 -24.57 5.01
N ALA A 505 1.62 -23.82 5.99
CA ALA A 505 0.20 -23.61 6.20
C ALA A 505 -0.44 -22.86 5.02
N MET A 506 0.24 -21.84 4.46
CA MET A 506 -0.25 -21.11 3.28
C MET A 506 -0.28 -21.99 2.03
N LYS A 507 0.71 -22.87 1.83
CA LYS A 507 0.71 -23.86 0.74
C LYS A 507 -0.41 -24.88 0.87
N GLY A 508 -0.83 -25.20 2.09
CA GLY A 508 -1.93 -26.12 2.38
C GLY A 508 -3.33 -25.56 2.12
N SER A 509 -3.48 -24.27 1.81
CA SER A 509 -4.77 -23.67 1.48
C SER A 509 -5.34 -24.23 0.18
N ARG A 510 -6.66 -24.48 0.17
CA ARG A 510 -7.34 -25.01 -1.02
C ARG A 510 -7.41 -23.96 -2.13
N PRO A 511 -7.36 -24.39 -3.41
CA PRO A 511 -7.55 -23.46 -4.53
C PRO A 511 -8.90 -22.73 -4.48
N GLU A 512 -8.92 -21.50 -4.95
CA GLU A 512 -10.11 -20.62 -4.90
C GLU A 512 -11.09 -20.89 -6.05
N ASP A 513 -10.63 -21.50 -7.15
CA ASP A 513 -11.47 -21.87 -8.28
C ASP A 513 -12.08 -23.25 -8.13
N GLY A 514 -13.22 -23.47 -8.78
CA GLY A 514 -13.99 -24.70 -8.70
C GLY A 514 -14.73 -24.86 -7.38
N LEU A 515 -15.14 -26.10 -7.13
CA LEU A 515 -15.80 -26.52 -5.91
C LEU A 515 -15.10 -27.75 -5.31
N CYS A 516 -15.11 -27.84 -3.99
CA CYS A 516 -14.72 -29.04 -3.26
C CYS A 516 -15.97 -29.85 -2.89
N ILE A 517 -15.93 -31.15 -3.13
CA ILE A 517 -16.87 -32.10 -2.53
C ILE A 517 -16.11 -32.74 -1.38
N ALA A 518 -16.61 -32.61 -0.18
CA ALA A 518 -16.02 -33.20 1.01
C ALA A 518 -17.03 -33.99 1.83
N VAL A 519 -16.57 -35.10 2.40
CA VAL A 519 -17.30 -35.83 3.46
C VAL A 519 -16.63 -35.43 4.76
N VAL A 520 -17.39 -34.83 5.65
CA VAL A 520 -16.86 -34.26 6.88
C VAL A 520 -17.56 -34.82 8.12
N GLU A 521 -16.83 -34.86 9.20
CA GLU A 521 -17.32 -35.21 10.53
C GLU A 521 -17.20 -34.02 11.47
N LYS A 522 -18.20 -33.76 12.30
CA LYS A 522 -18.07 -32.82 13.42
C LYS A 522 -17.20 -33.44 14.49
N SER A 523 -16.07 -32.82 14.77
CA SER A 523 -15.14 -33.30 15.78
C SER A 523 -14.61 -32.13 16.61
N ALA A 524 -14.19 -32.42 17.83
CA ALA A 524 -13.44 -31.48 18.63
C ALA A 524 -11.98 -31.49 18.15
N LEU A 525 -11.54 -30.37 17.58
CA LEU A 525 -10.15 -30.17 17.20
C LEU A 525 -9.38 -29.53 18.34
N PHE A 526 -8.24 -30.13 18.66
CA PHE A 526 -7.21 -29.51 19.48
C PHE A 526 -6.17 -28.84 18.57
N PHE A 527 -6.03 -27.55 18.71
CA PHE A 527 -5.01 -26.81 18.02
C PHE A 527 -3.80 -26.63 18.94
N ASP A 528 -2.67 -27.22 18.54
CA ASP A 528 -1.33 -26.92 19.08
C ASP A 528 -0.52 -26.29 17.95
N GLN A 529 -0.52 -24.97 17.91
CA GLN A 529 0.30 -24.12 17.03
C GLN A 529 0.05 -24.33 15.51
N ALA A 530 0.75 -25.23 14.86
CA ALA A 530 0.61 -25.50 13.43
C ALA A 530 -0.14 -26.81 13.14
N THR A 531 -0.49 -27.56 14.17
CA THR A 531 -1.14 -28.86 14.00
C THR A 531 -2.51 -28.85 14.64
N SER A 532 -3.49 -29.39 13.92
CA SER A 532 -4.79 -29.71 14.45
C SER A 532 -4.87 -31.22 14.66
N THR A 533 -5.21 -31.64 15.87
CA THR A 533 -5.39 -33.06 16.18
C THR A 533 -6.86 -33.31 16.48
N PRO A 534 -7.57 -34.10 15.64
CA PRO A 534 -8.92 -34.51 15.95
C PRO A 534 -8.90 -35.52 17.12
N ASP A 535 -9.92 -35.45 17.98
CA ASP A 535 -10.16 -36.36 19.08
C ASP A 535 -8.93 -36.66 19.96
N ALA A 536 -8.29 -35.60 20.43
CA ALA A 536 -7.15 -35.73 21.34
C ALA A 536 -7.55 -36.55 22.57
N PRO A 537 -6.67 -37.44 23.09
CA PRO A 537 -6.95 -38.21 24.29
C PRO A 537 -7.34 -37.31 25.49
N ALA A 538 -8.26 -37.74 26.33
CA ALA A 538 -8.76 -37.02 27.49
C ALA A 538 -7.64 -36.54 28.46
N SER A 539 -6.46 -37.17 28.40
CA SER A 539 -5.26 -36.71 29.12
C SER A 539 -4.71 -35.40 28.58
N ILE A 540 -4.68 -35.23 27.23
CA ILE A 540 -4.27 -33.98 26.57
C ILE A 540 -5.30 -32.89 26.84
N GLU A 541 -6.61 -33.23 26.79
CA GLU A 541 -7.68 -32.31 27.16
C GLU A 541 -7.54 -31.77 28.56
N ARG A 542 -7.21 -32.62 29.53
CA ARG A 542 -6.99 -32.21 30.91
C ARG A 542 -5.75 -31.33 31.10
N ILE A 543 -4.67 -31.63 30.40
CA ILE A 543 -3.45 -30.83 30.43
C ILE A 543 -3.72 -29.47 29.79
N ALA A 544 -4.43 -29.43 28.68
CA ALA A 544 -4.80 -28.18 28.00
C ALA A 544 -5.73 -27.31 28.88
N ALA A 545 -6.71 -27.93 29.54
CA ALA A 545 -7.64 -27.23 30.43
C ALA A 545 -6.98 -26.74 31.74
N ALA A 546 -5.91 -27.42 32.19
CA ALA A 546 -5.16 -27.05 33.38
C ALA A 546 -4.04 -26.02 33.12
N SER A 547 -3.67 -25.81 31.85
CA SER A 547 -2.70 -24.79 31.49
C SER A 547 -3.45 -23.49 31.15
N ASP A 548 -3.16 -22.43 31.89
CA ASP A 548 -3.64 -21.05 31.59
C ASP A 548 -3.07 -20.49 30.27
N SER A 549 -2.55 -21.36 29.42
CA SER A 549 -1.93 -20.96 28.17
C SER A 549 -2.98 -20.96 27.05
N GLU A 550 -3.11 -19.86 26.35
CA GLU A 550 -3.83 -19.72 25.07
C GLU A 550 -3.33 -20.74 23.99
N ARG A 551 -2.35 -21.57 24.36
CA ARG A 551 -1.61 -22.50 23.52
C ARG A 551 -2.45 -23.68 23.01
N TYR A 552 -3.43 -24.13 23.80
CA TYR A 552 -4.27 -25.25 23.45
C TYR A 552 -5.74 -24.83 23.41
N GLN A 553 -6.31 -24.74 22.23
CA GLN A 553 -7.72 -24.40 22.08
C GLN A 553 -8.49 -25.62 21.59
N ARG A 554 -9.50 -26.03 22.35
CA ARG A 554 -10.51 -26.97 21.89
C ARG A 554 -11.60 -26.22 21.15
N ARG A 555 -11.89 -26.62 19.92
CA ARG A 555 -13.02 -26.07 19.14
C ARG A 555 -13.71 -27.17 18.37
N GLU A 556 -15.01 -27.02 18.18
CA GLU A 556 -15.74 -27.82 17.21
C GLU A 556 -15.40 -27.30 15.81
N ALA A 557 -14.95 -28.21 14.95
CA ALA A 557 -14.70 -27.96 13.56
C ALA A 557 -15.09 -29.17 12.72
N LEU A 558 -15.18 -29.00 11.42
CA LEU A 558 -15.41 -30.08 10.49
C LEU A 558 -14.07 -30.73 10.12
N VAL A 559 -13.96 -32.04 10.27
CA VAL A 559 -12.78 -32.80 9.86
C VAL A 559 -13.10 -33.47 8.54
N PRO A 560 -12.38 -33.18 7.44
CA PRO A 560 -12.58 -33.88 6.18
C PRO A 560 -12.04 -35.30 6.29
N LEU A 561 -12.93 -36.27 6.06
CA LEU A 561 -12.60 -37.70 5.99
C LEU A 561 -12.27 -38.10 4.55
N TRP A 562 -12.84 -37.40 3.59
CA TRP A 562 -12.60 -37.57 2.18
C TRP A 562 -12.93 -36.26 1.44
N GLU A 563 -12.16 -35.94 0.41
CA GLU A 563 -12.43 -34.75 -0.42
C GLU A 563 -11.93 -34.92 -1.85
N THR A 564 -12.56 -34.22 -2.76
CA THR A 564 -12.12 -34.06 -4.15
C THR A 564 -12.53 -32.70 -4.69
N ARG A 565 -11.82 -32.25 -5.72
CA ARG A 565 -12.10 -30.99 -6.41
C ARG A 565 -12.82 -31.27 -7.73
N VAL A 566 -13.85 -30.50 -7.99
CA VAL A 566 -14.62 -30.49 -9.23
C VAL A 566 -14.72 -29.07 -9.81
N LEU A 567 -15.13 -28.94 -11.06
CA LEU A 567 -15.30 -27.64 -11.74
C LEU A 567 -14.04 -26.76 -11.73
N GLN A 568 -12.86 -27.38 -11.87
CA GLN A 568 -11.59 -26.66 -11.94
C GLN A 568 -11.62 -25.63 -13.07
N GLY A 569 -11.08 -24.43 -12.84
CA GLY A 569 -11.12 -23.31 -13.78
C GLY A 569 -12.49 -22.64 -13.92
N LYS A 570 -13.46 -22.99 -13.09
CA LYS A 570 -14.80 -22.39 -13.03
C LYS A 570 -14.99 -21.62 -11.72
N VAL A 571 -15.95 -20.70 -11.72
CA VAL A 571 -16.32 -19.89 -10.56
C VAL A 571 -17.76 -20.19 -10.16
N SER A 572 -17.97 -20.59 -8.93
CA SER A 572 -19.29 -20.81 -8.33
C SER A 572 -19.28 -20.40 -6.86
N PHE A 573 -20.39 -19.81 -6.40
CA PHE A 573 -20.60 -19.43 -5.00
C PHE A 573 -21.54 -20.40 -4.28
N THR A 574 -21.69 -21.60 -4.82
CA THR A 574 -22.59 -22.62 -4.29
C THR A 574 -22.08 -23.18 -2.96
N ASP A 575 -23.00 -23.37 -2.01
CA ASP A 575 -22.74 -23.99 -0.73
C ASP A 575 -23.91 -24.95 -0.39
N PHE A 576 -23.67 -26.25 -0.53
CA PHE A 576 -24.66 -27.28 -0.29
C PHE A 576 -24.20 -28.27 0.78
N HIS A 577 -25.13 -28.70 1.64
CA HIS A 577 -24.91 -29.64 2.71
C HIS A 577 -25.95 -30.76 2.67
N ARG A 578 -25.54 -31.99 2.91
CA ARG A 578 -26.42 -33.14 3.01
C ARG A 578 -25.90 -34.16 4.05
N SER A 579 -26.73 -34.43 5.05
CA SER A 579 -26.39 -35.48 6.04
C SER A 579 -26.54 -36.89 5.47
N VAL A 580 -25.60 -37.76 5.76
CA VAL A 580 -25.56 -39.17 5.40
C VAL A 580 -25.19 -39.97 6.63
N ARG A 581 -25.97 -41.04 6.90
CA ARG A 581 -25.71 -42.00 7.99
C ARG A 581 -25.08 -43.26 7.45
N VAL A 582 -23.95 -43.66 8.03
CA VAL A 582 -23.27 -44.91 7.68
C VAL A 582 -23.68 -45.99 8.66
N VAL A 583 -24.17 -47.11 8.13
CA VAL A 583 -24.59 -48.28 8.89
C VAL A 583 -23.72 -49.49 8.57
N GLU A 584 -23.83 -50.54 9.38
CA GLU A 584 -23.10 -51.80 9.16
C GLU A 584 -23.45 -52.47 7.83
#